data_2eccd99be465c899dc92e59621aeb8d2
#
_entry.id   2eccd99be465c899dc92e59621aeb8d2
#
_cell.length_a   1.000
_cell.length_b   1.000
_cell.length_c   1.000
_cell.angle_alpha   90.00
_cell.angle_beta   90.00
_cell.angle_gamma   90.00
#
_symmetry.space_group_name_H-M   'P 1'
#
loop_
_entity.id
_entity.type
_entity.pdbx_description
1 polymer ?
#
loop_
_entity_poly.entity_id
_entity_poly.type
_entity_poly.pdbx_seq_one_letter_code
_entity_poly.pdbx_strand_id
1 'polypeptide(L)'
;MNRRRQILQHQQQRFHRHASNCDAYAFFNLLTAPELLQRVESALPEYRERLFPPTETLSMFLAQAMSADRSCQNAVNDLSIKRGCSGMKPNSVRTGAYCKARKRLPVEMVSTLVRHTGASMSDKAPSSWRWMGRPVRLVDGTTVSMPDTAANQGAYPQSRGQKVGLGFPLCRVVGIVCLSSGAVLDAALGRFRGKGGDEQTLLRSMLDTLKTGDILLGDAYYATYFLLCELQRRGVDGVFEQYGARRRSTDFRLGQSLGSEDHLIELKKPERRPPWMSQTHYEQAPERLTVRELKAGGKTLVTTLHCPKQTPKTALKSLYKGRWHCLLYTSPSPRDRQKSRMPSSA
;
A
#
# COMPACT_ATOMS: atom_id res chain seq x y z
N MET A 1 23.27 14.25 13.81
CA MET A 1 22.18 14.09 12.82
C MET A 1 22.62 13.10 11.75
N ASN A 2 21.89 12.04 11.49
CA ASN A 2 22.36 10.89 10.68
C ASN A 2 22.39 11.25 9.20
N ARG A 3 23.56 11.14 8.53
CA ARG A 3 23.80 11.45 7.10
C ARG A 3 22.72 10.85 6.16
N ARG A 4 22.16 9.69 6.49
CA ARG A 4 21.04 9.06 5.77
C ARG A 4 19.73 9.86 5.87
N ARG A 5 19.41 10.47 7.02
CA ARG A 5 18.23 11.35 7.17
C ARG A 5 18.33 12.61 6.32
N GLN A 6 19.52 13.17 6.21
CA GLN A 6 19.76 14.35 5.36
C GLN A 6 19.59 14.03 3.88
N ILE A 7 20.12 12.88 3.42
CA ILE A 7 19.94 12.43 2.02
C ILE A 7 18.46 12.22 1.70
N LEU A 8 17.70 11.62 2.62
CA LEU A 8 16.25 11.39 2.50
C LEU A 8 15.47 12.70 2.41
N GLN A 9 15.75 13.63 3.31
CA GLN A 9 15.10 14.96 3.28
C GLN A 9 15.43 15.73 2.00
N HIS A 10 16.66 15.63 1.51
CA HIS A 10 17.08 16.26 0.27
C HIS A 10 16.39 15.65 -0.96
N GLN A 11 16.22 14.31 -1.00
CA GLN A 11 15.49 13.64 -2.07
C GLN A 11 13.99 13.99 -2.05
N GLN A 12 13.36 14.02 -0.87
CA GLN A 12 11.97 14.46 -0.72
C GLN A 12 11.78 15.90 -1.17
N GLN A 13 12.70 16.80 -0.81
CA GLN A 13 12.64 18.19 -1.25
C GLN A 13 12.84 18.35 -2.77
N ARG A 14 13.73 17.54 -3.37
CA ARG A 14 13.90 17.52 -4.84
C ARG A 14 12.64 16.98 -5.53
N PHE A 15 12.05 15.91 -5.00
CA PHE A 15 10.80 15.36 -5.52
C PHE A 15 9.66 16.39 -5.44
N HIS A 16 9.48 17.04 -4.29
CA HIS A 16 8.47 18.08 -4.12
C HIS A 16 8.70 19.28 -5.04
N ARG A 17 9.94 19.73 -5.20
CA ARG A 17 10.26 20.80 -6.16
C ARG A 17 9.96 20.38 -7.59
N HIS A 18 10.31 19.17 -7.99
CA HIS A 18 10.03 18.67 -9.33
C HIS A 18 8.53 18.53 -9.58
N ALA A 19 7.79 17.97 -8.62
CA ALA A 19 6.34 17.85 -8.67
C ALA A 19 5.63 19.21 -8.70
N SER A 20 6.16 20.22 -7.97
CA SER A 20 5.60 21.57 -7.95
C SER A 20 5.82 22.33 -9.27
N ASN A 21 6.87 21.98 -10.01
CA ASN A 21 7.19 22.58 -11.32
C ASN A 21 6.55 21.82 -12.49
N CYS A 22 5.97 20.63 -12.26
CA CYS A 22 5.26 19.90 -13.30
C CYS A 22 3.86 20.49 -13.50
N ASP A 23 3.53 20.82 -14.73
CA ASP A 23 2.16 21.11 -15.12
C ASP A 23 1.28 19.87 -14.84
N ALA A 24 0.09 20.07 -14.25
CA ALA A 24 -0.86 19.01 -14.00
C ALA A 24 -1.20 18.21 -15.26
N TYR A 25 -1.30 18.88 -16.41
CA TYR A 25 -1.53 18.23 -17.70
C TYR A 25 -0.29 17.48 -18.20
N ALA A 26 0.92 18.05 -18.04
CA ALA A 26 2.16 17.36 -18.38
C ALA A 26 2.37 16.14 -17.50
N PHE A 27 2.08 16.22 -16.20
CA PHE A 27 2.13 15.09 -15.29
C PHE A 27 1.10 14.02 -15.67
N PHE A 28 -0.13 14.43 -15.96
CA PHE A 28 -1.18 13.53 -16.43
C PHE A 28 -0.77 12.88 -17.75
N ASN A 29 -0.22 13.62 -18.69
CA ASN A 29 0.29 13.09 -19.97
C ASN A 29 1.46 12.13 -19.79
N LEU A 30 2.35 12.33 -18.81
CA LEU A 30 3.42 11.39 -18.47
C LEU A 30 2.91 10.07 -17.88
N LEU A 31 1.78 10.11 -17.17
CA LEU A 31 1.13 8.94 -16.61
C LEU A 31 0.15 8.25 -17.57
N THR A 32 -0.27 8.93 -18.64
CA THR A 32 -1.30 8.46 -19.54
C THR A 32 -0.76 8.14 -20.94
N ALA A 33 -0.33 6.89 -21.12
CA ALA A 33 -0.36 6.33 -22.45
C ALA A 33 -1.83 6.31 -22.96
N PRO A 34 -2.09 6.44 -24.29
CA PRO A 34 -3.45 6.41 -24.86
C PRO A 34 -4.30 5.24 -24.34
N GLU A 35 -3.68 4.07 -24.13
CA GLU A 35 -4.31 2.87 -23.56
C GLU A 35 -4.83 3.07 -22.13
N LEU A 36 -4.14 3.89 -21.33
CA LEU A 36 -4.58 4.18 -19.97
C LEU A 36 -5.78 5.12 -19.96
N LEU A 37 -5.76 6.16 -20.82
CA LEU A 37 -6.92 7.05 -20.99
C LEU A 37 -8.15 6.27 -21.39
N GLN A 38 -8.03 5.39 -22.38
CA GLN A 38 -9.13 4.53 -22.81
C GLN A 38 -9.67 3.64 -21.69
N ARG A 39 -8.80 3.07 -20.87
CA ARG A 39 -9.20 2.28 -19.69
C ARG A 39 -9.87 3.13 -18.61
N VAL A 40 -9.36 4.32 -18.37
CA VAL A 40 -9.94 5.28 -17.42
C VAL A 40 -11.30 5.74 -17.91
N GLU A 41 -11.44 6.04 -19.18
CA GLU A 41 -12.70 6.45 -19.81
C GLU A 41 -13.73 5.33 -19.83
N SER A 42 -13.31 4.07 -20.09
CA SER A 42 -14.21 2.92 -20.03
C SER A 42 -14.78 2.63 -18.64
N ALA A 43 -14.08 3.07 -17.59
CA ALA A 43 -14.56 2.97 -16.21
C ALA A 43 -15.49 4.13 -15.79
N LEU A 44 -15.72 5.10 -16.67
CA LEU A 44 -16.60 6.23 -16.39
C LEU A 44 -18.04 5.88 -16.75
N PRO A 45 -19.01 6.19 -15.87
CA PRO A 45 -20.42 6.17 -16.26
C PRO A 45 -20.69 7.25 -17.31
N GLU A 46 -21.78 7.12 -18.06
CA GLU A 46 -22.24 8.20 -18.92
C GLU A 46 -22.34 9.52 -18.16
N TYR A 47 -21.68 10.55 -18.64
CA TYR A 47 -21.65 11.86 -18.01
C TYR A 47 -21.97 12.97 -19.01
N ARG A 48 -22.61 14.01 -18.51
CA ARG A 48 -22.81 15.25 -19.30
C ARG A 48 -21.51 16.06 -19.25
N GLU A 49 -21.10 16.60 -20.38
CA GLU A 49 -19.99 17.55 -20.44
C GLU A 49 -20.29 18.75 -19.53
N ARG A 50 -19.43 18.99 -18.57
CA ARG A 50 -19.54 20.05 -17.55
C ARG A 50 -18.25 20.82 -17.48
N LEU A 51 -18.25 21.90 -16.71
CA LEU A 51 -17.07 22.75 -16.49
C LEU A 51 -15.83 21.97 -16.01
N PHE A 52 -16.03 20.88 -15.28
CA PHE A 52 -14.99 19.98 -14.79
C PHE A 52 -15.34 18.54 -15.22
N PRO A 53 -14.91 18.09 -16.41
CA PRO A 53 -15.03 16.71 -16.84
C PRO A 53 -14.23 15.76 -15.91
N PRO A 54 -14.52 14.47 -15.86
CA PRO A 54 -13.84 13.53 -14.96
C PRO A 54 -12.33 13.50 -15.11
N THR A 55 -11.81 13.44 -16.33
CA THR A 55 -10.36 13.41 -16.61
C THR A 55 -9.66 14.69 -16.18
N GLU A 56 -10.21 15.86 -16.50
CA GLU A 56 -9.70 17.15 -16.02
C GLU A 56 -9.78 17.26 -14.49
N THR A 57 -10.89 16.81 -13.89
CA THR A 57 -11.05 16.78 -12.44
C THR A 57 -10.00 15.89 -11.77
N LEU A 58 -9.69 14.71 -12.34
CA LEU A 58 -8.66 13.83 -11.84
C LEU A 58 -7.27 14.46 -11.93
N SER A 59 -6.94 15.08 -13.07
CA SER A 59 -5.68 15.79 -13.28
C SER A 59 -5.49 16.91 -12.25
N MET A 60 -6.50 17.74 -12.06
CA MET A 60 -6.49 18.79 -11.03
C MET A 60 -6.32 18.21 -9.62
N PHE A 61 -6.97 17.09 -9.32
CA PHE A 61 -6.89 16.45 -8.01
C PHE A 61 -5.48 15.89 -7.74
N LEU A 62 -4.86 15.29 -8.74
CA LEU A 62 -3.46 14.82 -8.64
C LEU A 62 -2.50 15.99 -8.41
N ALA A 63 -2.63 17.07 -9.20
CA ALA A 63 -1.83 18.27 -9.00
C ALA A 63 -2.03 18.90 -7.61
N GLN A 64 -3.28 18.99 -7.16
CA GLN A 64 -3.60 19.45 -5.82
C GLN A 64 -2.95 18.61 -4.74
N ALA A 65 -2.99 17.28 -4.86
CA ALA A 65 -2.40 16.37 -3.88
C ALA A 65 -0.86 16.51 -3.78
N MET A 66 -0.21 16.87 -4.89
CA MET A 66 1.24 17.06 -4.97
C MET A 66 1.69 18.48 -4.62
N SER A 67 0.80 19.46 -4.70
CA SER A 67 1.10 20.86 -4.34
C SER A 67 1.41 21.02 -2.85
N ALA A 68 2.25 21.99 -2.52
CA ALA A 68 2.50 22.40 -1.13
C ALA A 68 1.23 22.93 -0.47
N ASP A 69 0.48 23.79 -1.17
CA ASP A 69 -0.88 24.20 -0.81
C ASP A 69 -1.89 23.22 -1.43
N ARG A 70 -2.36 22.29 -0.63
CA ARG A 70 -3.34 21.26 -1.02
C ARG A 70 -4.78 21.76 -1.00
N SER A 71 -5.01 23.09 -1.04
CA SER A 71 -6.34 23.65 -1.02
C SER A 71 -7.07 23.50 -2.35
N CYS A 72 -8.39 23.36 -2.29
CA CYS A 72 -9.22 23.39 -3.50
C CYS A 72 -9.16 24.75 -4.19
N GLN A 73 -8.91 25.82 -3.44
CA GLN A 73 -8.82 27.18 -3.99
C GLN A 73 -7.61 27.32 -4.89
N ASN A 74 -6.45 26.84 -4.43
CA ASN A 74 -5.25 26.87 -5.25
C ASN A 74 -5.43 26.07 -6.55
N ALA A 75 -5.99 24.87 -6.49
CA ALA A 75 -6.24 24.03 -7.65
C ALA A 75 -7.14 24.72 -8.71
N VAL A 76 -8.18 25.43 -8.26
CA VAL A 76 -9.10 26.16 -9.16
C VAL A 76 -8.43 27.40 -9.75
N ASN A 77 -7.65 28.13 -8.95
CA ASN A 77 -6.90 29.30 -9.41
C ASN A 77 -5.87 28.91 -10.46
N ASP A 78 -5.09 27.85 -10.21
CA ASP A 78 -4.08 27.35 -11.15
C ASP A 78 -4.70 26.97 -12.49
N LEU A 79 -5.84 26.27 -12.48
CA LEU A 79 -6.55 25.95 -13.72
C LEU A 79 -7.01 27.22 -14.46
N SER A 80 -7.58 28.21 -13.73
CA SER A 80 -8.05 29.45 -14.33
C SER A 80 -6.92 30.23 -15.03
N ILE A 81 -5.74 30.28 -14.36
CA ILE A 81 -4.53 30.89 -14.92
C ILE A 81 -4.09 30.17 -16.19
N LYS A 82 -3.99 28.83 -16.14
CA LYS A 82 -3.57 28.00 -17.27
C LYS A 82 -4.49 28.19 -18.48
N ARG A 83 -5.80 28.17 -18.26
CA ARG A 83 -6.78 28.43 -19.32
C ARG A 83 -6.58 29.83 -19.95
N GLY A 84 -6.39 30.86 -19.11
CA GLY A 84 -6.10 32.22 -19.58
C GLY A 84 -4.81 32.28 -20.44
N CYS A 85 -3.74 31.66 -19.95
CA CYS A 85 -2.48 31.57 -20.68
C CYS A 85 -2.58 30.82 -22.03
N SER A 86 -3.53 29.86 -22.12
CA SER A 86 -3.80 29.10 -23.36
C SER A 86 -4.84 29.78 -24.28
N GLY A 87 -5.22 31.03 -24.02
CA GLY A 87 -6.22 31.76 -24.82
C GLY A 87 -7.67 31.29 -24.61
N MET A 88 -7.91 30.39 -23.66
CA MET A 88 -9.25 29.91 -23.34
C MET A 88 -9.93 30.83 -22.30
N LYS A 89 -11.26 30.91 -22.36
CA LYS A 89 -12.02 31.67 -21.34
C LYS A 89 -11.73 31.13 -19.93
N PRO A 90 -11.26 31.98 -18.99
CA PRO A 90 -11.09 31.59 -17.61
C PRO A 90 -12.39 31.06 -17.01
N ASN A 91 -12.28 30.07 -16.16
CA ASN A 91 -13.43 29.53 -15.41
C ASN A 91 -13.61 30.29 -14.09
N SER A 92 -14.78 30.07 -13.47
CA SER A 92 -15.06 30.65 -12.15
C SER A 92 -14.03 30.13 -11.13
N VAL A 93 -13.46 31.01 -10.34
CA VAL A 93 -12.55 30.70 -9.23
C VAL A 93 -13.27 30.16 -7.98
N ARG A 94 -14.59 29.99 -8.02
CA ARG A 94 -15.35 29.39 -6.93
C ARG A 94 -15.13 27.88 -6.88
N THR A 95 -14.76 27.36 -5.71
CA THR A 95 -14.40 25.95 -5.50
C THR A 95 -15.58 24.97 -5.56
N GLY A 96 -16.83 25.45 -5.38
CA GLY A 96 -18.00 24.58 -5.23
C GLY A 96 -18.25 23.62 -6.39
N ALA A 97 -18.04 24.07 -7.64
CA ALA A 97 -18.18 23.20 -8.83
C ALA A 97 -17.12 22.11 -8.86
N TYR A 98 -15.87 22.45 -8.57
CA TYR A 98 -14.74 21.51 -8.48
C TYR A 98 -14.95 20.49 -7.33
N CYS A 99 -15.35 20.93 -6.15
CA CYS A 99 -15.64 20.02 -5.03
C CYS A 99 -16.76 19.02 -5.36
N LYS A 100 -17.82 19.48 -6.06
CA LYS A 100 -18.89 18.59 -6.57
C LYS A 100 -18.38 17.63 -7.64
N ALA A 101 -17.47 18.07 -8.52
CA ALA A 101 -16.85 17.21 -9.53
C ALA A 101 -16.00 16.09 -8.89
N ARG A 102 -15.15 16.43 -7.92
CA ARG A 102 -14.35 15.45 -7.16
C ARG A 102 -15.20 14.36 -6.50
N LYS A 103 -16.35 14.74 -5.90
CA LYS A 103 -17.28 13.77 -5.28
C LYS A 103 -17.87 12.77 -6.29
N ARG A 104 -17.87 13.09 -7.58
CA ARG A 104 -18.38 12.23 -8.65
C ARG A 104 -17.32 11.33 -9.28
N LEU A 105 -16.02 11.54 -8.96
CA LEU A 105 -14.97 10.65 -9.47
C LEU A 105 -15.20 9.23 -8.95
N PRO A 106 -15.34 8.23 -9.85
CA PRO A 106 -15.46 6.85 -9.43
C PRO A 106 -14.17 6.37 -8.76
N VAL A 107 -14.30 5.67 -7.64
CA VAL A 107 -13.14 5.08 -6.94
C VAL A 107 -12.44 4.06 -7.86
N GLU A 108 -13.21 3.32 -8.66
CA GLU A 108 -12.66 2.33 -9.58
C GLU A 108 -11.75 2.95 -10.64
N MET A 109 -12.06 4.15 -11.12
CA MET A 109 -11.17 4.89 -12.02
C MET A 109 -9.80 5.15 -11.38
N VAL A 110 -9.79 5.57 -10.11
CA VAL A 110 -8.55 5.82 -9.38
C VAL A 110 -7.81 4.50 -9.12
N SER A 111 -8.51 3.44 -8.72
CA SER A 111 -7.93 2.11 -8.49
C SER A 111 -7.31 1.54 -9.77
N THR A 112 -7.99 1.68 -10.91
CA THR A 112 -7.47 1.25 -12.21
C THR A 112 -6.20 2.00 -12.59
N LEU A 113 -6.17 3.32 -12.36
CA LEU A 113 -4.98 4.15 -12.58
C LEU A 113 -3.80 3.69 -11.70
N VAL A 114 -4.05 3.46 -10.41
CA VAL A 114 -3.02 2.99 -9.47
C VAL A 114 -2.46 1.65 -9.92
N ARG A 115 -3.31 0.67 -10.22
CA ARG A 115 -2.88 -0.66 -10.68
C ARG A 115 -2.07 -0.61 -11.96
N HIS A 116 -2.52 0.17 -12.95
CA HIS A 116 -1.81 0.27 -14.23
C HIS A 116 -0.46 0.98 -14.09
N THR A 117 -0.41 2.13 -13.42
CA THR A 117 0.84 2.87 -13.22
C THR A 117 1.82 2.09 -12.36
N GLY A 118 1.32 1.45 -11.29
CA GLY A 118 2.11 0.59 -10.42
C GLY A 118 2.72 -0.60 -11.17
N ALA A 119 1.92 -1.31 -11.97
CA ALA A 119 2.39 -2.41 -12.80
C ALA A 119 3.46 -1.93 -13.81
N SER A 120 3.19 -0.85 -14.55
CA SER A 120 4.12 -0.28 -15.52
C SER A 120 5.47 0.10 -14.87
N MET A 121 5.45 0.75 -13.71
CA MET A 121 6.67 1.11 -12.97
C MET A 121 7.41 -0.12 -12.44
N SER A 122 6.68 -1.15 -11.99
CA SER A 122 7.26 -2.41 -11.53
C SER A 122 7.94 -3.16 -12.67
N ASP A 123 7.31 -3.22 -13.84
CA ASP A 123 7.82 -3.96 -15.00
C ASP A 123 9.05 -3.27 -15.60
N LYS A 124 9.08 -1.93 -15.60
CA LYS A 124 10.21 -1.10 -16.04
C LYS A 124 11.35 -1.02 -15.02
N ALA A 125 11.17 -1.51 -13.79
CA ALA A 125 12.22 -1.49 -12.78
C ALA A 125 13.41 -2.36 -13.22
N PRO A 126 14.66 -1.86 -13.13
CA PRO A 126 15.85 -2.61 -13.51
C PRO A 126 15.92 -3.97 -12.80
N SER A 127 16.37 -5.00 -13.49
CA SER A 127 16.53 -6.35 -12.92
C SER A 127 17.48 -6.37 -11.73
N SER A 128 18.49 -5.50 -11.72
CA SER A 128 19.44 -5.31 -10.60
C SER A 128 18.78 -4.80 -9.31
N TRP A 129 17.58 -4.25 -9.39
CA TRP A 129 16.81 -3.82 -8.21
C TRP A 129 15.94 -4.93 -7.63
N ARG A 130 15.84 -6.07 -8.32
CA ARG A 130 15.11 -7.24 -7.83
C ARG A 130 15.95 -8.01 -6.82
N TRP A 131 15.31 -8.52 -5.79
CA TRP A 131 16.00 -9.32 -4.79
C TRP A 131 16.30 -10.73 -5.34
N MET A 132 17.57 -11.05 -5.54
CA MET A 132 18.02 -12.32 -6.14
C MET A 132 17.29 -12.64 -7.46
N GLY A 133 17.05 -11.62 -8.30
CA GLY A 133 16.35 -11.74 -9.57
C GLY A 133 14.82 -11.78 -9.46
N ARG A 134 14.26 -11.85 -8.28
CA ARG A 134 12.80 -11.95 -8.03
C ARG A 134 12.19 -10.62 -7.58
N PRO A 135 10.96 -10.30 -8.04
CA PRO A 135 10.23 -9.14 -7.55
C PRO A 135 9.78 -9.34 -6.10
N VAL A 136 9.95 -8.31 -5.26
CA VAL A 136 9.44 -8.30 -3.88
C VAL A 136 8.28 -7.32 -3.77
N ARG A 137 7.18 -7.80 -3.20
CA ARG A 137 5.96 -7.05 -2.94
C ARG A 137 5.85 -6.85 -1.44
N LEU A 138 5.80 -5.61 -1.00
CA LEU A 138 5.62 -5.26 0.40
C LEU A 138 4.14 -5.04 0.66
N VAL A 139 3.57 -5.74 1.65
CA VAL A 139 2.24 -5.43 2.17
C VAL A 139 2.34 -4.74 3.52
N ASP A 140 1.59 -3.66 3.66
CA ASP A 140 1.47 -2.97 4.95
C ASP A 140 0.13 -2.25 5.06
N GLY A 141 -0.33 -2.06 6.29
CA GLY A 141 -1.57 -1.38 6.61
C GLY A 141 -1.32 -0.05 7.33
N THR A 142 -2.17 0.93 7.05
CA THR A 142 -2.18 2.21 7.76
C THR A 142 -3.60 2.64 8.05
N THR A 143 -3.76 3.62 8.93
CA THR A 143 -5.05 4.22 9.27
C THR A 143 -5.05 5.69 8.89
N VAL A 144 -6.10 6.11 8.18
CA VAL A 144 -6.30 7.48 7.72
C VAL A 144 -7.51 8.08 8.40
N SER A 145 -7.35 9.25 9.02
CA SER A 145 -8.47 10.05 9.52
C SER A 145 -9.14 10.75 8.35
N MET A 146 -10.45 10.64 8.27
CA MET A 146 -11.26 11.26 7.23
C MET A 146 -11.95 12.52 7.77
N PRO A 147 -12.37 13.46 6.90
CA PRO A 147 -13.18 14.59 7.32
C PRO A 147 -14.44 14.15 8.09
N ASP A 148 -14.77 14.86 9.16
CA ASP A 148 -15.95 14.56 9.97
C ASP A 148 -17.22 14.99 9.25
N THR A 149 -17.84 14.05 8.57
CA THR A 149 -19.13 14.21 7.89
C THR A 149 -20.03 13.05 8.23
N ALA A 150 -21.35 13.24 8.22
CA ALA A 150 -22.30 12.17 8.49
C ALA A 150 -22.10 10.96 7.56
N ALA A 151 -21.78 11.20 6.28
CA ALA A 151 -21.51 10.14 5.31
C ALA A 151 -20.25 9.33 5.68
N ASN A 152 -19.17 10.03 6.07
CA ASN A 152 -17.93 9.35 6.46
C ASN A 152 -18.08 8.62 7.81
N GLN A 153 -18.80 9.20 8.78
CA GLN A 153 -19.12 8.52 10.05
C GLN A 153 -19.95 7.24 9.83
N GLY A 154 -20.91 7.28 8.92
CA GLY A 154 -21.73 6.12 8.57
C GLY A 154 -20.91 5.02 7.88
N ALA A 155 -20.01 5.39 6.95
CA ALA A 155 -19.17 4.44 6.22
C ALA A 155 -17.95 3.96 7.03
N TYR A 156 -17.28 4.86 7.76
CA TYR A 156 -16.03 4.64 8.48
C TYR A 156 -16.12 5.21 9.91
N PRO A 157 -16.85 4.58 10.82
CA PRO A 157 -17.10 5.15 12.15
C PRO A 157 -15.82 5.48 12.92
N GLN A 158 -15.90 6.50 13.75
CA GLN A 158 -14.83 6.84 14.70
C GLN A 158 -14.50 5.68 15.66
N SER A 159 -13.38 5.77 16.37
CA SER A 159 -13.01 4.80 17.40
C SER A 159 -14.01 4.79 18.55
N ARG A 160 -14.39 3.58 19.04
CA ARG A 160 -15.28 3.43 20.22
C ARG A 160 -14.70 3.97 21.53
N GLY A 161 -13.38 4.14 21.62
CA GLY A 161 -12.72 4.72 22.78
C GLY A 161 -12.86 6.24 22.90
N GLN A 162 -13.45 6.88 21.91
CA GLN A 162 -13.72 8.31 21.90
C GLN A 162 -15.22 8.55 22.07
N LYS A 163 -15.59 9.59 22.86
CA LYS A 163 -16.99 9.98 23.00
C LYS A 163 -17.60 10.26 21.61
N VAL A 164 -18.86 9.91 21.45
CA VAL A 164 -19.59 10.15 20.19
C VAL A 164 -19.56 11.64 19.86
N GLY A 165 -19.21 11.96 18.61
CA GLY A 165 -19.09 13.34 18.14
C GLY A 165 -17.75 14.04 18.43
N LEU A 166 -16.80 13.38 19.11
CA LEU A 166 -15.46 13.93 19.38
C LEU A 166 -14.35 13.27 18.56
N GLY A 167 -14.66 12.20 17.85
CA GLY A 167 -13.69 11.45 17.05
C GLY A 167 -13.91 11.62 15.55
N PHE A 168 -12.80 11.55 14.80
CA PHE A 168 -12.84 11.54 13.35
C PHE A 168 -13.15 10.13 12.82
N PRO A 169 -13.84 10.00 11.66
CA PRO A 169 -13.97 8.76 10.94
C PRO A 169 -12.59 8.17 10.62
N LEU A 170 -12.44 6.85 10.77
CA LEU A 170 -11.18 6.16 10.57
C LEU A 170 -11.31 5.12 9.46
N CYS A 171 -10.54 5.31 8.39
CA CYS A 171 -10.40 4.38 7.29
C CYS A 171 -9.09 3.60 7.43
N ARG A 172 -9.15 2.26 7.32
CA ARG A 172 -7.97 1.42 7.15
C ARG A 172 -7.63 1.34 5.68
N VAL A 173 -6.36 1.50 5.37
CA VAL A 173 -5.80 1.35 4.01
C VAL A 173 -4.75 0.26 4.08
N VAL A 174 -4.86 -0.75 3.23
CA VAL A 174 -3.80 -1.75 3.03
C VAL A 174 -3.30 -1.60 1.61
N GLY A 175 -1.99 -1.54 1.44
CA GLY A 175 -1.37 -1.39 0.13
C GLY A 175 -0.39 -2.51 -0.18
N ILE A 176 -0.29 -2.86 -1.46
CA ILE A 176 0.79 -3.69 -2.00
C ILE A 176 1.73 -2.78 -2.76
N VAL A 177 2.99 -2.74 -2.34
CA VAL A 177 4.03 -1.85 -2.89
C VAL A 177 5.15 -2.67 -3.50
N CYS A 178 5.62 -2.30 -4.67
CA CYS A 178 6.81 -2.87 -5.28
C CYS A 178 8.06 -2.37 -4.55
N LEU A 179 8.83 -3.27 -3.92
CA LEU A 179 10.02 -2.89 -3.14
C LEU A 179 11.11 -2.25 -4.01
N SER A 180 11.24 -2.69 -5.27
CA SER A 180 12.27 -2.18 -6.19
C SER A 180 11.96 -0.75 -6.67
N SER A 181 10.72 -0.47 -7.08
CA SER A 181 10.35 0.84 -7.65
C SER A 181 9.70 1.79 -6.65
N GLY A 182 9.26 1.31 -5.48
CA GLY A 182 8.44 2.06 -4.54
C GLY A 182 7.01 2.32 -5.01
N ALA A 183 6.61 1.78 -6.16
CA ALA A 183 5.28 2.00 -6.72
C ALA A 183 4.21 1.22 -5.96
N VAL A 184 3.06 1.85 -5.71
CA VAL A 184 1.87 1.18 -5.20
C VAL A 184 1.25 0.38 -6.34
N LEU A 185 1.12 -0.93 -6.14
CA LEU A 185 0.54 -1.85 -7.15
C LEU A 185 -0.97 -1.98 -6.98
N ASP A 186 -1.44 -1.96 -5.75
CA ASP A 186 -2.86 -1.99 -5.40
C ASP A 186 -3.09 -1.46 -3.99
N ALA A 187 -4.31 -1.02 -3.69
CA ALA A 187 -4.71 -0.59 -2.37
C ALA A 187 -6.18 -0.91 -2.10
N ALA A 188 -6.45 -1.45 -0.92
CA ALA A 188 -7.80 -1.73 -0.45
C ALA A 188 -8.16 -0.85 0.75
N LEU A 189 -9.41 -0.40 0.79
CA LEU A 189 -9.96 0.46 1.82
C LEU A 189 -10.97 -0.32 2.66
N GLY A 190 -10.91 -0.16 3.98
CA GLY A 190 -11.83 -0.81 4.89
C GLY A 190 -12.14 0.03 6.13
N ARG A 191 -13.16 -0.38 6.86
CA ARG A 191 -13.46 0.19 8.17
C ARG A 191 -12.31 -0.12 9.13
N PHE A 192 -11.93 0.84 9.96
CA PHE A 192 -10.92 0.59 11.00
C PHE A 192 -11.37 -0.49 11.98
N ARG A 193 -12.68 -0.60 12.23
CA ARG A 193 -13.29 -1.61 13.11
C ARG A 193 -14.50 -2.26 12.45
N GLY A 194 -14.76 -3.51 12.84
CA GLY A 194 -15.88 -4.30 12.36
C GLY A 194 -15.45 -5.49 11.52
N LYS A 195 -16.42 -6.31 11.11
CA LYS A 195 -16.16 -7.47 10.25
C LYS A 195 -15.71 -7.00 8.86
N GLY A 196 -14.71 -7.66 8.29
CA GLY A 196 -14.23 -7.42 6.93
C GLY A 196 -13.31 -6.21 6.76
N GLY A 197 -12.99 -5.47 7.83
CA GLY A 197 -12.07 -4.32 7.79
C GLY A 197 -10.66 -4.61 8.33
N ASP A 198 -10.35 -5.85 8.65
CA ASP A 198 -9.00 -6.25 9.06
C ASP A 198 -8.04 -6.32 7.86
N GLU A 199 -6.76 -6.14 8.13
CA GLU A 199 -5.73 -6.07 7.09
C GLU A 199 -5.61 -7.35 6.27
N GLN A 200 -5.81 -8.51 6.86
CA GLN A 200 -5.78 -9.78 6.12
C GLN A 200 -6.97 -9.90 5.17
N THR A 201 -8.16 -9.42 5.56
CA THR A 201 -9.33 -9.41 4.67
C THR A 201 -9.10 -8.46 3.49
N LEU A 202 -8.53 -7.28 3.75
CA LEU A 202 -8.18 -6.33 2.70
C LEU A 202 -7.08 -6.88 1.78
N LEU A 203 -6.04 -7.51 2.32
CA LEU A 203 -5.02 -8.17 1.51
C LEU A 203 -5.63 -9.26 0.62
N ARG A 204 -6.52 -10.10 1.16
CA ARG A 204 -7.17 -11.17 0.37
C ARG A 204 -7.93 -10.63 -0.85
N SER A 205 -8.51 -9.43 -0.77
CA SER A 205 -9.18 -8.80 -1.91
C SER A 205 -8.22 -8.32 -3.01
N MET A 206 -6.92 -8.28 -2.73
CA MET A 206 -5.88 -7.80 -3.65
C MET A 206 -4.90 -8.90 -4.09
N LEU A 207 -5.10 -10.16 -3.69
CA LEU A 207 -4.15 -11.24 -4.00
C LEU A 207 -3.94 -11.46 -5.50
N ASP A 208 -4.91 -11.09 -6.34
CA ASP A 208 -4.83 -11.19 -7.79
C ASP A 208 -3.81 -10.19 -8.40
N THR A 209 -3.36 -9.21 -7.63
CA THR A 209 -2.26 -8.31 -8.01
C THR A 209 -0.90 -9.02 -8.00
N LEU A 210 -0.78 -10.09 -7.20
CA LEU A 210 0.46 -10.87 -7.11
C LEU A 210 0.60 -11.81 -8.31
N LYS A 211 1.81 -11.94 -8.82
CA LYS A 211 2.15 -12.81 -9.96
C LYS A 211 3.02 -13.98 -9.48
N THR A 212 2.92 -15.10 -10.17
CA THR A 212 3.83 -16.25 -9.96
C THR A 212 5.29 -15.79 -9.96
N GLY A 213 6.05 -16.23 -8.97
CA GLY A 213 7.44 -15.83 -8.77
C GLY A 213 7.64 -14.58 -7.90
N ASP A 214 6.59 -13.85 -7.55
CA ASP A 214 6.68 -12.76 -6.58
C ASP A 214 7.04 -13.28 -5.17
N ILE A 215 7.62 -12.42 -4.36
CA ILE A 215 7.82 -12.65 -2.92
C ILE A 215 7.02 -11.61 -2.16
N LEU A 216 6.05 -12.06 -1.35
CA LEU A 216 5.27 -11.16 -0.49
C LEU A 216 5.98 -10.99 0.86
N LEU A 217 6.34 -9.76 1.17
CA LEU A 217 7.00 -9.35 2.41
C LEU A 217 6.02 -8.58 3.28
N GLY A 218 5.83 -8.98 4.52
CA GLY A 218 4.90 -8.32 5.44
C GLY A 218 5.33 -8.45 6.90
N ASP A 219 4.51 -7.91 7.79
CA ASP A 219 4.73 -8.04 9.22
C ASP A 219 4.20 -9.37 9.78
N ALA A 220 4.24 -9.51 11.11
CA ALA A 220 3.80 -10.72 11.80
C ALA A 220 2.30 -11.00 11.65
N TYR A 221 1.49 -9.98 11.40
CA TYR A 221 0.03 -10.14 11.29
C TYR A 221 -0.38 -10.97 10.07
N TYR A 222 0.46 -10.97 9.01
CA TYR A 222 0.21 -11.74 7.79
C TYR A 222 0.71 -13.19 7.84
N ALA A 223 1.48 -13.60 8.84
CA ALA A 223 2.07 -14.94 8.95
C ALA A 223 1.03 -16.00 9.37
N THR A 224 -0.03 -16.17 8.61
CA THR A 224 -1.10 -17.14 8.94
C THR A 224 -1.09 -18.34 8.01
N TYR A 225 -1.47 -19.52 8.53
CA TYR A 225 -1.48 -20.79 7.80
C TYR A 225 -2.17 -20.68 6.44
N PHE A 226 -3.41 -20.20 6.42
CA PHE A 226 -4.21 -20.15 5.19
C PHE A 226 -3.72 -19.12 4.19
N LEU A 227 -3.10 -18.02 4.65
CA LEU A 227 -2.48 -17.06 3.72
C LEU A 227 -1.24 -17.68 3.08
N LEU A 228 -0.40 -18.38 3.84
CA LEU A 228 0.78 -19.09 3.29
C LEU A 228 0.38 -20.15 2.28
N CYS A 229 -0.68 -20.94 2.55
CA CYS A 229 -1.22 -21.91 1.59
C CYS A 229 -1.71 -21.22 0.31
N GLU A 230 -2.43 -20.12 0.43
CA GLU A 230 -2.96 -19.39 -0.73
C GLU A 230 -1.84 -18.76 -1.56
N LEU A 231 -0.80 -18.24 -0.94
CA LEU A 231 0.39 -17.74 -1.65
C LEU A 231 1.08 -18.85 -2.42
N GLN A 232 1.33 -20.02 -1.80
CA GLN A 232 1.94 -21.17 -2.49
C GLN A 232 1.09 -21.65 -3.67
N ARG A 233 -0.23 -21.71 -3.51
CA ARG A 233 -1.15 -22.08 -4.61
C ARG A 233 -1.03 -21.13 -5.81
N ARG A 234 -0.69 -19.86 -5.57
CA ARG A 234 -0.46 -18.83 -6.60
C ARG A 234 0.97 -18.81 -7.13
N GLY A 235 1.86 -19.67 -6.62
CA GLY A 235 3.29 -19.64 -6.95
C GLY A 235 4.01 -18.40 -6.41
N VAL A 236 3.52 -17.83 -5.31
CA VAL A 236 4.07 -16.67 -4.61
C VAL A 236 4.71 -17.14 -3.31
N ASP A 237 5.91 -16.69 -3.01
CA ASP A 237 6.54 -16.96 -1.73
C ASP A 237 6.22 -15.88 -0.69
N GLY A 238 6.17 -16.30 0.59
CA GLY A 238 5.96 -15.40 1.72
C GLY A 238 7.21 -15.24 2.58
N VAL A 239 7.47 -14.03 3.06
CA VAL A 239 8.49 -13.75 4.09
C VAL A 239 7.86 -12.84 5.13
N PHE A 240 7.63 -13.36 6.33
CA PHE A 240 6.93 -12.67 7.41
C PHE A 240 7.68 -12.82 8.72
N GLU A 241 7.48 -11.90 9.67
CA GLU A 241 7.81 -12.16 11.07
C GLU A 241 6.79 -13.14 11.65
N GLN A 242 7.23 -14.02 12.51
CA GLN A 242 6.35 -15.01 13.13
C GLN A 242 5.37 -14.38 14.11
N TYR A 243 4.12 -14.87 14.09
CA TYR A 243 3.00 -14.30 14.85
C TYR A 243 2.71 -15.01 16.18
N GLY A 244 2.32 -14.22 17.18
CA GLY A 244 1.60 -14.66 18.38
C GLY A 244 2.27 -15.76 19.20
N ALA A 245 1.50 -16.79 19.54
CA ALA A 245 1.93 -17.91 20.38
C ALA A 245 3.08 -18.70 19.72
N ARG A 246 3.08 -18.85 18.41
CA ARG A 246 4.11 -19.57 17.67
C ARG A 246 5.50 -18.95 17.87
N ARG A 247 5.60 -17.62 17.89
CA ARG A 247 6.85 -16.90 18.16
C ARG A 247 7.50 -17.33 19.48
N ARG A 248 6.70 -17.65 20.50
CA ARG A 248 7.16 -18.07 21.83
C ARG A 248 7.47 -19.56 21.89
N SER A 249 6.86 -20.37 21.02
CA SER A 249 7.01 -21.82 20.97
C SER A 249 7.98 -22.33 19.91
N THR A 250 8.72 -21.43 19.21
CA THR A 250 9.73 -21.86 18.25
C THR A 250 10.88 -22.58 18.95
N ASP A 251 11.08 -23.84 18.55
CA ASP A 251 12.19 -24.66 19.00
C ASP A 251 12.99 -25.15 17.79
N PHE A 252 14.15 -24.54 17.58
CA PHE A 252 15.02 -24.85 16.42
C PHE A 252 15.66 -26.24 16.46
N ARG A 253 15.44 -27.04 17.54
CA ARG A 253 15.84 -28.44 17.61
C ARG A 253 14.85 -29.35 16.89
N LEU A 254 13.63 -28.87 16.62
CA LEU A 254 12.58 -29.63 15.95
C LEU A 254 12.69 -29.48 14.43
N GLY A 255 12.19 -30.47 13.70
CA GLY A 255 12.18 -30.49 12.24
C GLY A 255 13.55 -30.74 11.61
N GLN A 256 13.72 -30.34 10.36
CA GLN A 256 14.95 -30.51 9.62
C GLN A 256 15.85 -29.29 9.79
N SER A 257 17.01 -29.45 10.42
CA SER A 257 17.99 -28.37 10.58
C SER A 257 18.58 -27.97 9.23
N LEU A 258 18.64 -26.67 8.99
CA LEU A 258 19.32 -26.05 7.84
C LEU A 258 20.56 -25.26 8.26
N GLY A 259 20.82 -25.16 9.56
CA GLY A 259 21.91 -24.42 10.18
C GLY A 259 21.53 -23.88 11.55
N SER A 260 22.41 -23.07 12.14
CA SER A 260 22.15 -22.48 13.44
C SER A 260 20.90 -21.60 13.44
N GLU A 261 19.91 -21.94 14.29
CA GLU A 261 18.62 -21.25 14.38
C GLU A 261 17.94 -21.05 13.00
N ASP A 262 17.94 -22.12 12.18
CA ASP A 262 17.38 -22.19 10.85
C ASP A 262 16.93 -23.61 10.56
N HIS A 263 15.62 -23.83 10.36
CA HIS A 263 15.07 -25.15 10.17
C HIS A 263 13.81 -25.16 9.28
N LEU A 264 13.49 -26.35 8.74
CA LEU A 264 12.19 -26.63 8.13
C LEU A 264 11.30 -27.33 9.15
N ILE A 265 10.06 -26.90 9.24
CA ILE A 265 9.04 -27.53 10.06
C ILE A 265 7.74 -27.69 9.28
N GLU A 266 6.89 -28.59 9.76
CA GLU A 266 5.53 -28.74 9.28
C GLU A 266 4.53 -28.06 10.23
N LEU A 267 3.78 -27.11 9.71
CA LEU A 267 2.63 -26.54 10.39
C LEU A 267 1.41 -27.44 10.12
N LYS A 268 0.66 -27.77 11.15
CA LYS A 268 -0.63 -28.46 11.01
C LYS A 268 -1.73 -27.48 10.64
N LYS A 269 -2.64 -27.93 9.78
CA LYS A 269 -3.85 -27.19 9.44
C LYS A 269 -4.66 -26.89 10.70
N PRO A 270 -5.10 -25.65 10.90
CA PRO A 270 -6.00 -25.32 12.00
C PRO A 270 -7.31 -26.10 11.88
N GLU A 271 -7.73 -26.79 12.94
CA GLU A 271 -8.96 -27.59 12.96
C GLU A 271 -10.22 -26.77 12.71
N ARG A 272 -10.20 -25.51 13.16
CA ARG A 272 -11.33 -24.61 12.99
C ARG A 272 -11.22 -23.82 11.70
N ARG A 273 -12.21 -24.00 10.82
CA ARG A 273 -12.33 -23.20 9.60
C ARG A 273 -12.56 -21.72 9.94
N PRO A 274 -11.78 -20.79 9.36
CA PRO A 274 -12.03 -19.36 9.52
C PRO A 274 -13.39 -18.95 8.93
N PRO A 275 -14.12 -18.01 9.57
CA PRO A 275 -15.47 -17.62 9.10
C PRO A 275 -15.49 -17.02 7.69
N TRP A 276 -14.37 -16.45 7.23
CA TRP A 276 -14.22 -15.85 5.91
C TRP A 276 -13.94 -16.86 4.78
N MET A 277 -13.57 -18.11 5.11
CA MET A 277 -13.18 -19.15 4.16
C MET A 277 -14.36 -20.07 3.85
N SER A 278 -14.61 -20.38 2.58
CA SER A 278 -15.61 -21.36 2.18
C SER A 278 -15.22 -22.77 2.66
N GLN A 279 -16.20 -23.67 2.81
CA GLN A 279 -15.95 -25.04 3.19
C GLN A 279 -15.05 -25.75 2.18
N THR A 280 -15.32 -25.57 0.88
CA THR A 280 -14.53 -26.14 -0.21
C THR A 280 -13.06 -25.69 -0.15
N HIS A 281 -12.79 -24.39 0.02
CA HIS A 281 -11.41 -23.90 0.14
C HIS A 281 -10.71 -24.42 1.38
N TYR A 282 -11.44 -24.58 2.48
CA TYR A 282 -10.88 -25.16 3.71
C TYR A 282 -10.49 -26.64 3.50
N GLU A 283 -11.32 -27.43 2.84
CA GLU A 283 -11.05 -28.84 2.54
C GLU A 283 -9.87 -29.01 1.58
N GLN A 284 -9.77 -28.12 0.57
CA GLN A 284 -8.65 -28.11 -0.37
C GLN A 284 -7.31 -27.65 0.23
N ALA A 285 -7.34 -26.97 1.37
CA ALA A 285 -6.10 -26.58 2.03
C ALA A 285 -5.36 -27.81 2.54
N PRO A 286 -4.02 -27.90 2.35
CA PRO A 286 -3.24 -29.06 2.78
C PRO A 286 -3.34 -29.29 4.29
N GLU A 287 -3.25 -30.55 4.73
CA GLU A 287 -3.28 -30.90 6.16
C GLU A 287 -1.98 -30.48 6.87
N ARG A 288 -0.91 -30.37 6.12
CA ARG A 288 0.40 -29.92 6.61
C ARG A 288 1.03 -28.98 5.62
N LEU A 289 1.68 -27.94 6.13
CA LEU A 289 2.37 -26.93 5.35
C LEU A 289 3.82 -26.87 5.82
N THR A 290 4.76 -27.22 4.95
CA THR A 290 6.17 -27.03 5.22
C THR A 290 6.54 -25.55 5.14
N VAL A 291 7.20 -25.05 6.17
CA VAL A 291 7.74 -23.69 6.23
C VAL A 291 9.15 -23.71 6.76
N ARG A 292 9.93 -22.70 6.41
CA ARG A 292 11.22 -22.43 7.01
C ARG A 292 11.08 -21.37 8.07
N GLU A 293 11.56 -21.66 9.28
CA GLU A 293 11.71 -20.69 10.35
C GLU A 293 13.18 -20.39 10.58
N LEU A 294 13.51 -19.12 10.73
CA LEU A 294 14.90 -18.69 10.94
C LEU A 294 15.01 -17.48 11.84
N LYS A 295 16.06 -17.43 12.64
CA LYS A 295 16.37 -16.28 13.51
C LYS A 295 17.04 -15.16 12.73
N ALA A 296 16.46 -13.99 12.73
CA ALA A 296 16.96 -12.80 12.04
C ALA A 296 17.11 -11.63 13.03
N GLY A 297 18.22 -11.61 13.76
CA GLY A 297 18.38 -10.69 14.88
C GLY A 297 17.45 -11.06 16.04
N GLY A 298 16.74 -10.10 16.63
CA GLY A 298 15.78 -10.36 17.72
C GLY A 298 14.45 -10.97 17.28
N LYS A 299 14.26 -11.24 15.97
CA LYS A 299 13.00 -11.70 15.38
C LYS A 299 13.13 -13.11 14.81
N THR A 300 12.04 -13.87 14.82
CA THR A 300 11.93 -15.12 14.06
C THR A 300 11.14 -14.84 12.80
N LEU A 301 11.69 -15.18 11.64
CA LEU A 301 10.99 -15.12 10.36
C LEU A 301 10.43 -16.49 10.00
N VAL A 302 9.29 -16.48 9.32
CA VAL A 302 8.67 -17.64 8.67
C VAL A 302 8.58 -17.37 7.18
N THR A 303 8.94 -18.37 6.37
CA THR A 303 8.96 -18.23 4.91
C THR A 303 8.67 -19.56 4.20
N THR A 304 8.17 -19.46 2.98
CA THR A 304 8.03 -20.60 2.05
C THR A 304 9.29 -20.83 1.18
N LEU A 305 10.33 -20.01 1.34
CA LEU A 305 11.62 -20.14 0.68
C LEU A 305 12.48 -21.17 1.41
N HIS A 306 12.37 -22.44 1.04
CA HIS A 306 12.91 -23.56 1.81
C HIS A 306 14.41 -23.79 1.60
N CYS A 307 14.97 -23.46 0.40
CA CYS A 307 16.34 -23.82 0.05
C CYS A 307 17.37 -22.80 0.59
N PRO A 308 18.22 -23.15 1.57
CA PRO A 308 19.20 -22.24 2.16
C PRO A 308 20.33 -21.85 1.18
N LYS A 309 20.60 -22.69 0.16
CA LYS A 309 21.60 -22.37 -0.88
C LYS A 309 21.10 -21.27 -1.81
N GLN A 310 19.81 -21.31 -2.20
CA GLN A 310 19.20 -20.29 -3.05
C GLN A 310 18.84 -19.02 -2.27
N THR A 311 18.40 -19.17 -1.03
CA THR A 311 17.99 -18.05 -0.17
C THR A 311 18.69 -18.13 1.20
N PRO A 312 19.94 -17.68 1.28
CA PRO A 312 20.72 -17.73 2.52
C PRO A 312 20.04 -16.94 3.64
N LYS A 313 20.20 -17.41 4.88
CA LYS A 313 19.68 -16.74 6.09
C LYS A 313 20.06 -15.25 6.15
N THR A 314 21.28 -14.91 5.78
CA THR A 314 21.80 -13.53 5.75
C THR A 314 21.05 -12.66 4.74
N ALA A 315 20.72 -13.21 3.57
CA ALA A 315 19.96 -12.52 2.54
C ALA A 315 18.51 -12.26 2.98
N LEU A 316 17.84 -13.26 3.58
CA LEU A 316 16.48 -13.10 4.14
C LEU A 316 16.43 -12.07 5.28
N LYS A 317 17.44 -12.08 6.14
CA LYS A 317 17.59 -11.07 7.21
C LYS A 317 17.75 -9.65 6.63
N SER A 318 18.57 -9.51 5.57
CA SER A 318 18.76 -8.22 4.89
C SER A 318 17.48 -7.77 4.18
N LEU A 319 16.78 -8.69 3.49
CA LEU A 319 15.48 -8.41 2.84
C LEU A 319 14.46 -7.91 3.86
N TYR A 320 14.27 -8.64 4.97
CA TYR A 320 13.30 -8.26 5.98
C TYR A 320 13.61 -6.91 6.63
N LYS A 321 14.89 -6.60 6.83
CA LYS A 321 15.33 -5.27 7.30
C LYS A 321 15.01 -4.17 6.28
N GLY A 322 15.12 -4.48 4.98
CA GLY A 322 14.80 -3.58 3.88
C GLY A 322 13.34 -3.08 3.88
N ARG A 323 12.40 -3.85 4.45
CA ARG A 323 11.00 -3.46 4.64
C ARG A 323 10.85 -2.07 5.27
N TRP A 324 11.60 -1.79 6.32
CA TRP A 324 11.54 -0.52 7.04
C TRP A 324 12.03 0.68 6.23
N HIS A 325 12.93 0.45 5.27
CA HIS A 325 13.39 1.53 4.41
C HIS A 325 12.28 2.01 3.46
N CYS A 326 11.50 1.09 2.90
CA CYS A 326 10.38 1.43 2.02
C CYS A 326 9.24 2.13 2.80
N LEU A 327 8.86 1.62 3.97
CA LEU A 327 7.78 2.17 4.78
C LEU A 327 8.06 3.59 5.28
N LEU A 328 9.32 3.90 5.59
CA LEU A 328 9.72 5.26 5.99
C LEU A 328 9.58 6.28 4.84
N TYR A 329 9.62 5.84 3.57
CA TYR A 329 9.40 6.70 2.41
C TYR A 329 7.93 6.94 2.11
N THR A 330 7.07 5.95 2.37
CA THR A 330 5.67 5.99 1.95
C THR A 330 4.72 6.49 3.03
N SER A 331 5.10 6.39 4.31
CA SER A 331 4.24 6.80 5.43
C SER A 331 5.06 7.38 6.58
N PRO A 332 5.24 8.71 6.66
CA PRO A 332 5.73 9.30 7.90
C PRO A 332 4.71 9.00 9.01
N SER A 333 5.12 8.21 10.00
CA SER A 333 4.28 7.85 11.13
C SER A 333 3.77 9.12 11.83
N PRO A 334 2.48 9.19 12.24
CA PRO A 334 1.98 10.27 13.09
C PRO A 334 2.81 10.45 14.37
N ARG A 335 3.44 9.37 14.87
CA ARG A 335 4.37 9.43 16.01
C ARG A 335 5.66 10.21 15.72
N ASP A 336 6.12 10.25 14.48
CA ASP A 336 7.30 11.02 14.10
C ASP A 336 7.00 12.54 14.04
N ARG A 337 5.74 12.92 13.77
CA ARG A 337 5.28 14.32 13.84
C ARG A 337 5.15 14.82 15.27
N GLN A 338 4.81 13.98 16.25
CA GLN A 338 4.75 14.37 17.66
C GLN A 338 6.13 14.64 18.26
N LYS A 339 7.15 13.87 17.86
CA LYS A 339 8.54 14.09 18.33
C LYS A 339 9.18 15.38 17.80
N SER A 340 8.70 15.90 16.65
CA SER A 340 9.21 17.15 16.08
C SER A 340 8.55 18.41 16.64
N ARG A 341 7.52 18.27 17.48
CA ARG A 341 6.75 19.39 18.08
C ARG A 341 7.04 19.61 19.57
N MET A 342 7.92 18.84 20.19
CA MET A 342 8.38 19.19 21.53
C MET A 342 9.39 20.34 21.43
N PRO A 343 9.10 21.55 21.97
CA PRO A 343 10.10 22.56 22.12
C PRO A 343 11.19 22.00 23.04
N SER A 344 12.45 22.14 22.65
CA SER A 344 13.56 21.98 23.57
C SER A 344 13.37 23.03 24.66
N SER A 345 12.84 22.63 25.82
CA SER A 345 12.93 23.43 27.01
C SER A 345 14.40 23.58 27.35
N ALA A 346 14.82 24.83 27.43
CA ALA A 346 16.15 25.28 27.87
C ALA A 346 16.53 24.71 29.24
#